data_0018a0d4ef23f7a674ec27bd71679073
#
_entry.id   0018a0d4ef23f7a674ec27bd71679073
#
_cell.length_a   1.000
_cell.length_b   1.000
_cell.length_c   1.000
_cell.angle_alpha   90.00
_cell.angle_beta   90.00
_cell.angle_gamma   90.00
#
_symmetry.space_group_name_H-M   'P 1'
#
loop_
_entity.id
_entity.type
_entity.pdbx_description
1 polymer ?
#
loop_
_entity_poly.entity_id
_entity_poly.type
_entity_poly.pdbx_seq_one_letter_code
_entity_poly.pdbx_strand_id
1 'polypeptide(L)'
;MSETDTAKRRAQVLRRLQSGEKVGAVAAACGVSNSTVYRWRRENSSTATKSAPARRSLSKRSAAVPSAPLSSEGYVGDITGPGITDTWGVTCTDLGVSAVAPNGKLVSVFGDTFSGSAVGQGDWRAPVALLGTGDTNNRIQYDDAAGANTAYAQQLWAYVHDNPPWNQGGISTVIPSDVLVVGQTMYLHAIVNRGFGNVIWTGIWASPDNGATWQEMGAKATFPASMNNGYAQLWSWDYDPDDGWVYVVSTGFQRDKGIILRRVLPDDIGDMTKYSGWGWANNQWAWDNDPTPITPPTETWGELTLRRLDTGTWILGGFLSSGYALAYRTIDSPTADLYNAQLQTPVVGTTWDAQDLANNQVAQLYGGYVLPGSQLDTQGGVGLMVSQWDTATGWPYRTMQFKVTLTDTTATSNGAQPATKPARAARPRVTRQPRRKDPRAGRSKR
;
A
#
# COMPACT_ATOMS: atom_id res chain seq x y z
N MET A 1 -34.52 -9.55 20.11
CA MET A 1 -33.61 -10.39 20.91
C MET A 1 -33.47 -9.75 22.28
N SER A 2 -33.57 -10.50 23.38
CA SER A 2 -33.39 -9.93 24.73
C SER A 2 -31.88 -9.63 24.97
N GLU A 3 -31.54 -8.67 25.85
CA GLU A 3 -30.19 -8.37 26.27
C GLU A 3 -29.45 -9.64 26.78
N THR A 4 -30.17 -10.50 27.45
CA THR A 4 -29.69 -11.79 28.00
C THR A 4 -29.27 -12.77 26.89
N ASP A 5 -30.01 -12.80 25.76
CA ASP A 5 -29.67 -13.67 24.62
C ASP A 5 -28.43 -13.18 23.87
N THR A 6 -28.24 -11.87 23.76
CA THR A 6 -27.07 -11.25 23.16
C THR A 6 -25.82 -11.53 23.99
N ALA A 7 -25.89 -11.43 25.32
CA ALA A 7 -24.78 -11.73 26.22
C ALA A 7 -24.34 -13.21 26.16
N LYS A 8 -25.31 -14.14 26.08
CA LYS A 8 -25.04 -15.58 25.95
C LYS A 8 -24.31 -15.89 24.60
N ARG A 9 -24.82 -15.34 23.53
CA ARG A 9 -24.18 -15.50 22.19
C ARG A 9 -22.77 -14.92 22.15
N ARG A 10 -22.57 -13.73 22.73
CA ARG A 10 -21.25 -13.11 22.84
C ARG A 10 -20.28 -14.02 23.60
N ALA A 11 -20.68 -14.57 24.73
CA ALA A 11 -19.83 -15.49 25.50
C ALA A 11 -19.51 -16.78 24.73
N GLN A 12 -20.43 -17.27 23.93
CA GLN A 12 -20.21 -18.43 23.06
C GLN A 12 -19.20 -18.13 21.94
N VAL A 13 -19.33 -16.99 21.25
CA VAL A 13 -18.40 -16.52 20.23
C VAL A 13 -16.99 -16.41 20.79
N LEU A 14 -16.81 -15.74 21.93
CA LEU A 14 -15.51 -15.55 22.53
C LEU A 14 -14.83 -16.87 22.94
N ARG A 15 -15.57 -17.84 23.48
CA ARG A 15 -15.03 -19.17 23.81
C ARG A 15 -14.54 -19.93 22.58
N ARG A 16 -15.27 -19.89 21.48
CA ARG A 16 -14.89 -20.57 20.23
C ARG A 16 -13.69 -19.91 19.55
N LEU A 17 -13.57 -18.59 19.64
CA LEU A 17 -12.35 -17.89 19.18
C LEU A 17 -11.13 -18.24 20.02
N GLN A 18 -11.28 -18.40 21.34
CA GLN A 18 -10.20 -18.83 22.23
C GLN A 18 -9.75 -20.27 21.96
N SER A 19 -10.60 -21.14 21.44
CA SER A 19 -10.27 -22.50 21.00
C SER A 19 -9.59 -22.54 19.60
N GLY A 20 -9.34 -21.38 18.95
CA GLY A 20 -8.68 -21.31 17.67
C GLY A 20 -9.58 -21.49 16.43
N GLU A 21 -10.92 -21.48 16.63
CA GLU A 21 -11.83 -21.56 15.50
C GLU A 21 -11.79 -20.29 14.63
N LYS A 22 -11.87 -20.45 13.32
CA LYS A 22 -11.90 -19.32 12.36
C LYS A 22 -13.17 -18.48 12.51
N VAL A 23 -13.03 -17.16 12.38
CA VAL A 23 -14.13 -16.18 12.56
C VAL A 23 -15.37 -16.53 11.74
N GLY A 24 -15.22 -16.89 10.45
CA GLY A 24 -16.36 -17.27 9.61
C GLY A 24 -17.11 -18.49 10.10
N ALA A 25 -16.41 -19.52 10.63
CA ALA A 25 -17.03 -20.71 11.23
C ALA A 25 -17.76 -20.37 12.52
N VAL A 26 -17.16 -19.50 13.35
CA VAL A 26 -17.77 -19.02 14.61
C VAL A 26 -19.03 -18.19 14.34
N ALA A 27 -18.98 -17.30 13.36
CA ALA A 27 -20.11 -16.47 12.94
C ALA A 27 -21.30 -17.31 12.49
N ALA A 28 -21.06 -18.26 11.58
CA ALA A 28 -22.06 -19.19 11.09
C ALA A 28 -22.67 -20.06 12.23
N ALA A 29 -21.82 -20.61 13.09
CA ALA A 29 -22.26 -21.47 14.19
C ALA A 29 -23.01 -20.73 15.29
N CYS A 30 -22.77 -19.44 15.48
CA CYS A 30 -23.44 -18.62 16.50
C CYS A 30 -24.58 -17.77 15.93
N GLY A 31 -24.83 -17.83 14.61
CA GLY A 31 -25.90 -17.07 13.94
C GLY A 31 -25.73 -15.55 14.06
N VAL A 32 -24.49 -15.07 13.89
CA VAL A 32 -24.12 -13.65 13.90
C VAL A 32 -23.29 -13.31 12.67
N SER A 33 -23.19 -12.02 12.33
CA SER A 33 -22.29 -11.57 11.26
C SER A 33 -20.83 -11.63 11.69
N ASN A 34 -19.90 -11.77 10.73
CA ASN A 34 -18.48 -11.70 11.00
C ASN A 34 -18.09 -10.37 11.68
N SER A 35 -18.66 -9.24 11.25
CA SER A 35 -18.45 -7.94 11.89
C SER A 35 -18.86 -7.93 13.38
N THR A 36 -19.94 -8.64 13.75
CA THR A 36 -20.34 -8.81 15.15
C THR A 36 -19.30 -9.63 15.94
N VAL A 37 -18.72 -10.67 15.33
CA VAL A 37 -17.67 -11.49 15.97
C VAL A 37 -16.41 -10.66 16.19
N TYR A 38 -15.98 -9.87 15.22
CA TYR A 38 -14.82 -8.98 15.35
C TYR A 38 -15.05 -7.90 16.43
N ARG A 39 -16.21 -7.26 16.46
CA ARG A 39 -16.58 -6.30 17.49
C ARG A 39 -16.48 -6.89 18.89
N TRP A 40 -17.07 -8.06 19.12
CA TRP A 40 -17.05 -8.71 20.43
C TRP A 40 -15.66 -9.20 20.85
N ARG A 41 -14.81 -9.61 19.91
CA ARG A 41 -13.41 -9.93 20.16
C ARG A 41 -12.65 -8.73 20.68
N ARG A 42 -12.81 -7.57 20.04
CA ARG A 42 -12.17 -6.30 20.43
C ARG A 42 -12.59 -5.85 21.83
N GLU A 43 -13.86 -5.83 22.09
CA GLU A 43 -14.39 -5.43 23.41
C GLU A 43 -13.88 -6.34 24.54
N ASN A 44 -13.61 -7.60 24.26
CA ASN A 44 -13.02 -8.54 25.22
C ASN A 44 -11.53 -8.29 25.44
N SER A 45 -10.79 -7.88 24.40
CA SER A 45 -9.35 -7.56 24.49
C SER A 45 -9.10 -6.27 25.30
N SER A 46 -9.98 -5.28 25.19
CA SER A 46 -9.88 -4.02 25.94
C SER A 46 -10.15 -4.17 27.44
N THR A 47 -10.87 -5.21 27.87
CA THR A 47 -11.12 -5.51 29.29
C THR A 47 -10.02 -6.33 29.94
N ALA A 48 -9.18 -7.02 29.15
CA ALA A 48 -8.10 -7.88 29.67
C ALA A 48 -6.81 -7.12 30.06
N THR A 49 -6.68 -5.84 29.72
CA THR A 49 -5.48 -5.03 29.98
C THR A 49 -5.39 -4.42 31.39
N LYS A 50 -6.30 -4.76 32.31
CA LYS A 50 -6.33 -4.16 33.65
C LYS A 50 -5.78 -5.01 34.81
N SER A 51 -5.10 -6.12 34.58
CA SER A 51 -4.43 -6.82 35.69
C SER A 51 -3.36 -7.81 35.22
N ALA A 52 -2.08 -7.41 35.24
CA ALA A 52 -0.98 -8.33 35.42
C ALA A 52 0.24 -7.59 36.01
N PRO A 53 0.91 -8.14 37.05
CA PRO A 53 2.04 -7.49 37.72
C PRO A 53 3.33 -7.64 36.92
N ALA A 54 4.15 -6.59 36.95
CA ALA A 54 5.43 -6.47 36.26
C ALA A 54 6.41 -7.58 36.65
N ARG A 55 6.90 -8.37 35.70
CA ARG A 55 8.14 -9.13 35.81
C ARG A 55 9.30 -8.32 35.23
N ARG A 56 10.24 -7.95 36.09
CA ARG A 56 11.53 -7.39 35.70
C ARG A 56 12.36 -8.45 34.99
N SER A 57 12.71 -8.18 33.72
CA SER A 57 13.79 -8.85 33.03
C SER A 57 14.80 -7.77 32.62
N LEU A 58 16.00 -7.88 33.14
CA LEU A 58 17.15 -7.03 32.82
C LEU A 58 17.78 -7.58 31.52
N SER A 59 17.51 -6.98 30.38
CA SER A 59 18.39 -7.06 29.23
C SER A 59 18.95 -5.68 28.94
N LYS A 60 20.27 -5.59 28.75
CA LYS A 60 20.96 -4.34 28.40
C LYS A 60 20.42 -3.84 27.08
N ARG A 61 19.56 -2.83 27.11
CA ARG A 61 19.18 -2.04 25.95
C ARG A 61 20.34 -1.09 25.65
N SER A 62 20.89 -1.19 24.45
CA SER A 62 21.55 -0.04 23.84
C SER A 62 20.48 1.04 23.72
N ALA A 63 20.66 2.16 24.38
CA ALA A 63 19.72 3.26 24.33
C ALA A 63 19.81 3.85 22.92
N ALA A 64 18.76 3.67 22.12
CA ALA A 64 18.57 4.49 20.94
C ALA A 64 18.55 5.96 21.36
N VAL A 65 19.34 6.78 20.74
CA VAL A 65 19.30 8.25 20.94
C VAL A 65 17.92 8.71 20.50
N PRO A 66 17.12 9.34 21.37
CA PRO A 66 15.82 9.84 20.96
C PRO A 66 16.03 10.87 19.85
N SER A 67 15.44 10.65 18.68
CA SER A 67 15.37 11.69 17.66
C SER A 67 14.54 12.86 18.18
N ALA A 68 15.01 14.10 17.96
CA ALA A 68 14.25 15.28 18.39
C ALA A 68 12.93 15.33 17.58
N PRO A 69 11.81 15.75 18.21
CA PRO A 69 10.54 15.92 17.51
C PRO A 69 10.68 16.86 16.29
N LEU A 70 10.05 16.50 15.18
CA LEU A 70 10.04 17.35 13.99
C LEU A 70 9.18 18.58 14.26
N SER A 71 9.77 19.76 14.11
CA SER A 71 9.13 21.04 14.43
C SER A 71 8.64 21.83 13.20
N SER A 72 8.93 21.33 11.97
CA SER A 72 8.58 22.04 10.72
C SER A 72 7.75 21.16 9.79
N GLU A 73 6.83 21.78 9.08
CA GLU A 73 6.16 21.20 7.91
C GLU A 73 7.08 21.27 6.69
N GLY A 74 6.88 20.36 5.72
CA GLY A 74 7.64 20.28 4.49
C GLY A 74 8.64 19.14 4.47
N TYR A 75 9.73 19.34 3.75
CA TYR A 75 10.83 18.37 3.63
C TYR A 75 11.56 18.18 4.96
N VAL A 76 11.53 16.95 5.46
CA VAL A 76 12.21 16.58 6.72
C VAL A 76 13.65 16.13 6.46
N GLY A 77 13.87 15.39 5.38
CA GLY A 77 15.20 14.90 5.00
C GLY A 77 15.14 13.62 4.18
N ASP A 78 16.30 13.27 3.61
CA ASP A 78 16.48 11.95 3.00
C ASP A 78 16.50 10.89 4.09
N ILE A 79 15.87 9.76 3.83
CA ILE A 79 15.86 8.60 4.73
C ILE A 79 16.58 7.40 4.13
N THR A 80 16.98 7.48 2.87
CA THR A 80 17.86 6.52 2.20
C THR A 80 18.97 7.24 1.45
N GLY A 81 20.05 6.54 1.16
CA GLY A 81 21.14 7.06 0.38
C GLY A 81 22.51 7.00 1.07
N PRO A 82 23.53 7.60 0.43
CA PRO A 82 24.89 7.63 0.95
C PRO A 82 24.97 8.32 2.34
N GLY A 83 25.65 7.69 3.28
CA GLY A 83 25.79 8.17 4.67
C GLY A 83 24.52 7.97 5.52
N ILE A 84 23.47 7.33 4.99
CA ILE A 84 22.21 7.06 5.70
C ILE A 84 21.95 5.56 5.74
N THR A 85 21.86 4.89 4.60
CA THR A 85 21.51 3.47 4.48
C THR A 85 22.50 2.64 3.67
N ASP A 86 23.58 3.24 3.20
CA ASP A 86 24.67 2.58 2.46
C ASP A 86 25.40 1.51 3.28
N THR A 87 25.39 1.63 4.62
CA THR A 87 25.90 0.60 5.54
C THR A 87 25.21 -0.75 5.36
N TRP A 88 23.94 -0.77 4.92
CA TRP A 88 23.21 -2.00 4.56
C TRP A 88 23.24 -2.28 3.04
N GLY A 89 24.10 -1.62 2.29
CA GLY A 89 24.14 -1.71 0.85
C GLY A 89 22.93 -1.08 0.15
N VAL A 90 22.15 -0.24 0.83
CA VAL A 90 21.01 0.49 0.27
C VAL A 90 21.46 1.91 -0.04
N THR A 91 22.23 2.06 -1.11
CA THR A 91 22.78 3.37 -1.54
C THR A 91 21.79 4.09 -2.46
N CYS A 92 21.12 3.34 -3.35
CA CYS A 92 20.11 3.84 -4.26
C CYS A 92 18.87 2.97 -4.11
N THR A 93 17.70 3.57 -3.83
CA THR A 93 16.43 2.84 -3.68
C THR A 93 15.22 3.77 -3.76
N ASP A 94 14.03 3.22 -3.89
CA ASP A 94 12.78 3.96 -3.95
C ASP A 94 11.68 3.34 -3.08
N LEU A 95 10.49 3.95 -3.16
CA LEU A 95 9.25 3.57 -2.47
C LEU A 95 9.38 3.70 -0.95
N GLY A 96 9.56 2.62 -0.21
CA GLY A 96 9.61 2.67 1.24
C GLY A 96 8.23 2.58 1.89
N VAL A 97 7.36 1.71 1.36
CA VAL A 97 6.05 1.44 1.99
C VAL A 97 6.26 0.93 3.41
N SER A 98 5.57 1.54 4.38
CA SER A 98 5.92 1.34 5.79
C SER A 98 4.72 0.97 6.66
N ALA A 99 4.97 0.10 7.63
CA ALA A 99 4.02 -0.23 8.69
C ALA A 99 4.74 -0.45 10.01
N VAL A 100 4.04 -0.25 11.13
CA VAL A 100 4.54 -0.63 12.45
C VAL A 100 4.26 -2.10 12.68
N ALA A 101 5.32 -2.91 12.80
CA ALA A 101 5.22 -4.32 13.09
C ALA A 101 4.64 -4.58 14.50
N PRO A 102 4.12 -5.78 14.80
CA PRO A 102 3.56 -6.11 16.12
C PRO A 102 4.50 -5.90 17.30
N ASN A 103 5.82 -5.95 17.08
CA ASN A 103 6.84 -5.65 18.10
C ASN A 103 7.13 -4.16 18.29
N GLY A 104 6.47 -3.27 17.53
CA GLY A 104 6.62 -1.81 17.60
C GLY A 104 7.75 -1.23 16.74
N LYS A 105 8.52 -2.04 16.00
CA LYS A 105 9.48 -1.53 15.01
C LYS A 105 8.77 -1.04 13.75
N LEU A 106 9.27 0.03 13.16
CA LEU A 106 8.89 0.43 11.81
C LEU A 106 9.58 -0.53 10.82
N VAL A 107 8.81 -1.10 9.91
CA VAL A 107 9.31 -1.88 8.78
C VAL A 107 9.01 -1.09 7.51
N SER A 108 10.05 -0.77 6.74
CA SER A 108 9.93 -0.10 5.44
C SER A 108 10.42 -1.03 4.34
N VAL A 109 9.58 -1.27 3.34
CA VAL A 109 9.89 -2.13 2.20
C VAL A 109 10.12 -1.26 0.98
N PHE A 110 11.30 -1.44 0.36
CA PHE A 110 11.79 -0.66 -0.77
C PHE A 110 11.71 -1.47 -2.07
N GLY A 111 11.63 -0.77 -3.19
CA GLY A 111 11.63 -1.33 -4.53
C GLY A 111 13.03 -1.72 -5.02
N ASP A 112 13.33 -1.35 -6.27
CA ASP A 112 14.65 -1.59 -6.84
C ASP A 112 15.74 -0.92 -5.99
N THR A 113 16.70 -1.70 -5.54
CA THR A 113 17.74 -1.27 -4.62
C THR A 113 19.11 -1.66 -5.14
N PHE A 114 20.02 -0.69 -5.16
CA PHE A 114 21.38 -0.86 -5.67
C PHE A 114 22.41 -0.49 -4.60
N SER A 115 23.48 -1.26 -4.52
CA SER A 115 24.60 -0.97 -3.61
C SER A 115 25.61 0.03 -4.16
N GLY A 116 25.55 0.33 -5.45
CA GLY A 116 26.39 1.32 -6.11
C GLY A 116 25.81 2.74 -6.04
N SER A 117 26.51 3.70 -6.65
CA SER A 117 26.20 5.13 -6.53
C SER A 117 25.11 5.63 -7.48
N ALA A 118 24.57 4.77 -8.35
CA ALA A 118 23.46 5.08 -9.25
C ALA A 118 22.66 3.82 -9.59
N VAL A 119 21.47 4.02 -10.15
CA VAL A 119 20.63 2.93 -10.67
C VAL A 119 21.41 2.08 -11.67
N GLY A 120 21.34 0.76 -11.51
CA GLY A 120 22.06 -0.21 -12.33
C GLY A 120 23.51 -0.47 -11.90
N GLN A 121 23.99 0.15 -10.82
CA GLN A 121 25.34 -0.05 -10.31
C GLN A 121 25.36 -0.88 -9.03
N GLY A 122 26.35 -1.77 -8.92
CA GLY A 122 26.52 -2.65 -7.78
C GLY A 122 25.53 -3.80 -7.78
N ASP A 123 25.19 -4.27 -6.58
CA ASP A 123 24.28 -5.39 -6.37
C ASP A 123 22.82 -4.91 -6.43
N TRP A 124 22.05 -5.43 -7.39
CA TRP A 124 20.62 -5.13 -7.58
C TRP A 124 19.75 -6.14 -6.86
N ARG A 125 18.86 -5.65 -6.00
CA ARG A 125 17.90 -6.43 -5.19
C ARG A 125 16.54 -5.75 -5.20
N ALA A 126 15.46 -6.51 -5.27
CA ALA A 126 14.08 -6.02 -5.14
C ALA A 126 13.12 -7.16 -4.77
N PRO A 127 12.24 -6.98 -3.76
CA PRO A 127 12.27 -5.88 -2.79
C PRO A 127 13.28 -6.14 -1.67
N VAL A 128 13.66 -5.10 -0.95
CA VAL A 128 14.41 -5.20 0.31
C VAL A 128 13.63 -4.53 1.44
N ALA A 129 13.97 -4.84 2.71
CA ALA A 129 13.35 -4.16 3.84
C ALA A 129 14.39 -3.75 4.88
N LEU A 130 14.17 -2.58 5.47
CA LEU A 130 14.89 -2.07 6.62
C LEU A 130 13.95 -1.95 7.81
N LEU A 131 14.49 -2.22 9.00
CA LEU A 131 13.78 -2.13 10.27
C LEU A 131 14.37 -0.97 11.08
N GLY A 132 13.51 -0.26 11.80
CA GLY A 132 13.99 0.88 12.57
C GLY A 132 12.90 1.50 13.42
N THR A 133 13.01 2.80 13.60
CA THR A 133 12.09 3.63 14.36
C THR A 133 11.77 4.91 13.60
N GLY A 134 10.75 5.61 14.04
CA GLY A 134 10.29 6.85 13.45
C GLY A 134 8.83 6.74 13.00
N ASP A 135 8.24 7.89 12.83
CA ASP A 135 6.84 8.05 12.45
C ASP A 135 6.66 9.45 11.83
N THR A 136 5.44 9.93 11.73
CA THR A 136 5.14 11.28 11.26
C THR A 136 5.84 12.39 12.04
N ASN A 137 6.04 12.22 13.35
CA ASN A 137 6.58 13.24 14.24
C ASN A 137 8.07 13.07 14.56
N ASN A 138 8.65 11.93 14.17
CA ASN A 138 10.04 11.59 14.41
C ASN A 138 10.69 11.15 13.11
N ARG A 139 11.89 11.67 12.84
CA ARG A 139 12.64 11.26 11.65
C ARG A 139 12.87 9.75 11.66
N ILE A 140 12.61 9.13 10.51
CA ILE A 140 12.87 7.70 10.33
C ILE A 140 14.36 7.44 10.40
N GLN A 141 14.71 6.43 11.20
CA GLN A 141 16.07 5.92 11.35
C GLN A 141 16.02 4.40 11.34
N TYR A 142 16.87 3.80 10.52
CA TYR A 142 16.99 2.35 10.45
C TYR A 142 18.12 1.87 11.35
N ASP A 143 17.94 0.72 11.95
CA ASP A 143 18.92 0.09 12.85
C ASP A 143 19.24 -1.36 12.44
N ASP A 144 18.49 -1.90 11.46
CA ASP A 144 18.59 -3.30 11.07
C ASP A 144 18.06 -3.53 9.65
N ALA A 145 18.45 -4.63 9.01
CA ALA A 145 17.90 -5.09 7.75
C ALA A 145 17.11 -6.40 7.94
N ALA A 146 16.07 -6.60 7.15
CA ALA A 146 15.34 -7.88 7.12
C ALA A 146 16.20 -9.00 6.52
N GLY A 147 15.90 -10.23 6.93
CA GLY A 147 16.59 -11.44 6.46
C GLY A 147 17.59 -12.01 7.47
N ALA A 148 18.32 -13.02 7.04
CA ALA A 148 19.28 -13.73 7.89
C ALA A 148 20.55 -12.92 8.20
N ASN A 149 20.88 -11.94 7.34
CA ASN A 149 22.00 -11.03 7.53
C ASN A 149 21.51 -9.61 7.78
N THR A 150 21.38 -9.23 9.03
CA THR A 150 20.86 -7.91 9.42
C THR A 150 21.83 -6.76 9.14
N ALA A 151 23.08 -7.04 8.78
CA ALA A 151 24.08 -6.05 8.37
C ALA A 151 24.04 -5.71 6.87
N TYR A 152 23.19 -6.39 6.09
CA TYR A 152 23.04 -6.17 4.66
C TYR A 152 21.62 -6.45 4.21
N ALA A 153 20.96 -5.49 3.59
CA ALA A 153 19.58 -5.64 3.12
C ALA A 153 19.52 -6.61 1.94
N GLN A 154 19.09 -7.84 2.22
CA GLN A 154 18.92 -8.91 1.25
C GLN A 154 17.61 -8.75 0.50
N GLN A 155 17.56 -9.30 -0.72
CA GLN A 155 16.29 -9.51 -1.41
C GLN A 155 15.38 -10.40 -0.57
N LEU A 156 14.13 -9.99 -0.34
CA LEU A 156 13.23 -10.63 0.64
C LEU A 156 12.91 -12.10 0.31
N TRP A 157 12.95 -12.46 -0.96
CA TRP A 157 12.82 -13.85 -1.44
C TRP A 157 13.63 -14.09 -2.70
N ALA A 158 13.99 -15.34 -2.93
CA ALA A 158 14.91 -15.70 -3.98
C ALA A 158 14.26 -15.69 -5.38
N TYR A 159 14.79 -14.88 -6.28
CA TYR A 159 14.64 -14.96 -7.72
C TYR A 159 15.87 -14.32 -8.38
N VAL A 160 16.08 -14.59 -9.67
CA VAL A 160 17.19 -14.01 -10.44
C VAL A 160 16.60 -12.97 -11.39
N HIS A 161 17.17 -11.75 -11.35
CA HIS A 161 16.76 -10.69 -12.24
C HIS A 161 17.08 -11.03 -13.71
N ASP A 162 16.07 -10.95 -14.57
CA ASP A 162 16.26 -10.94 -16.02
C ASP A 162 16.67 -9.50 -16.43
N ASN A 163 17.96 -9.30 -16.66
CA ASN A 163 18.53 -7.98 -16.97
C ASN A 163 18.28 -7.58 -18.44
N PRO A 164 18.38 -6.27 -18.78
CA PRO A 164 18.36 -5.84 -20.16
C PRO A 164 19.37 -6.63 -21.03
N PRO A 165 19.00 -7.01 -22.24
CA PRO A 165 17.81 -6.61 -23.03
C PRO A 165 16.52 -7.37 -22.75
N TRP A 166 16.28 -7.95 -21.58
CA TRP A 166 15.05 -8.64 -21.17
C TRP A 166 14.67 -9.81 -22.08
N ASN A 167 15.62 -10.63 -22.47
CA ASN A 167 15.44 -11.65 -23.51
C ASN A 167 15.38 -13.09 -22.98
N GLN A 168 15.53 -13.29 -21.69
CA GLN A 168 15.53 -14.62 -21.05
C GLN A 168 14.11 -15.04 -20.62
N GLY A 169 13.15 -14.11 -20.65
CA GLY A 169 11.74 -14.36 -20.27
C GLY A 169 11.52 -14.60 -18.78
N GLY A 170 12.51 -14.25 -17.95
CA GLY A 170 12.47 -14.34 -16.50
C GLY A 170 11.72 -13.17 -15.82
N ILE A 171 11.83 -13.09 -14.49
CA ILE A 171 11.36 -11.96 -13.69
C ILE A 171 12.42 -10.86 -13.78
N SER A 172 12.02 -9.66 -14.21
CA SER A 172 12.94 -8.51 -14.21
C SER A 172 13.09 -7.92 -12.81
N THR A 173 11.96 -7.64 -12.15
CA THR A 173 11.94 -7.11 -10.79
C THR A 173 10.62 -7.41 -10.11
N VAL A 174 10.61 -7.36 -8.78
CA VAL A 174 9.40 -7.45 -7.95
C VAL A 174 9.29 -6.17 -7.11
N ILE A 175 8.25 -5.40 -7.37
CA ILE A 175 8.05 -4.07 -6.79
C ILE A 175 7.03 -4.17 -5.64
N PRO A 176 7.37 -3.71 -4.41
CA PRO A 176 6.41 -3.67 -3.31
C PRO A 176 5.31 -2.63 -3.61
N SER A 177 4.09 -2.95 -3.24
CA SER A 177 2.95 -2.04 -3.42
C SER A 177 2.51 -1.43 -2.10
N ASP A 178 2.24 -2.26 -1.09
CA ASP A 178 1.93 -1.79 0.26
C ASP A 178 2.03 -2.91 1.31
N VAL A 179 2.22 -2.52 2.57
CA VAL A 179 2.31 -3.40 3.73
C VAL A 179 1.13 -3.18 4.66
N LEU A 180 0.48 -4.28 5.05
CA LEU A 180 -0.65 -4.31 5.99
C LEU A 180 -0.26 -5.11 7.24
N VAL A 181 -0.74 -4.70 8.40
CA VAL A 181 -0.62 -5.47 9.64
C VAL A 181 -2.01 -5.85 10.16
N VAL A 182 -2.26 -7.15 10.32
CA VAL A 182 -3.48 -7.65 10.95
C VAL A 182 -3.12 -8.66 12.04
N GLY A 183 -3.45 -8.32 13.26
CA GLY A 183 -3.08 -9.13 14.43
C GLY A 183 -1.56 -9.21 14.62
N GLN A 184 -0.99 -10.41 14.48
CA GLN A 184 0.46 -10.65 14.63
C GLN A 184 1.14 -10.92 13.27
N THR A 185 0.45 -10.72 12.16
CA THR A 185 0.98 -11.01 10.83
C THR A 185 1.07 -9.73 10.00
N MET A 186 2.19 -9.54 9.35
CA MET A 186 2.36 -8.52 8.32
C MET A 186 2.11 -9.15 6.94
N TYR A 187 1.45 -8.42 6.06
CA TYR A 187 1.18 -8.83 4.69
C TYR A 187 1.76 -7.79 3.74
N LEU A 188 2.48 -8.24 2.72
CA LEU A 188 3.05 -7.41 1.67
C LEU A 188 2.40 -7.79 0.33
N HIS A 189 1.74 -6.85 -0.31
CA HIS A 189 1.37 -6.99 -1.72
C HIS A 189 2.53 -6.52 -2.60
N ALA A 190 2.91 -7.32 -3.60
CA ALA A 190 3.98 -6.99 -4.52
C ALA A 190 3.64 -7.37 -5.97
N ILE A 191 4.30 -6.70 -6.90
CA ILE A 191 4.04 -6.69 -8.34
C ILE A 191 5.21 -7.33 -9.05
N VAL A 192 4.97 -8.41 -9.76
CA VAL A 192 6.01 -9.16 -10.51
C VAL A 192 6.04 -8.70 -11.96
N ASN A 193 7.20 -8.22 -12.40
CA ASN A 193 7.40 -7.67 -13.73
C ASN A 193 8.29 -8.56 -14.60
N ARG A 194 8.02 -8.55 -15.90
CA ARG A 194 8.88 -9.09 -16.95
C ARG A 194 9.21 -7.99 -17.96
N GLY A 195 10.47 -7.58 -18.01
CA GLY A 195 10.86 -6.36 -18.70
C GLY A 195 10.50 -5.12 -17.90
N PHE A 196 10.67 -3.94 -18.50
CA PHE A 196 10.41 -2.68 -17.81
C PHE A 196 8.90 -2.37 -17.79
N GLY A 197 8.32 -2.36 -16.59
CA GLY A 197 6.92 -1.96 -16.39
C GLY A 197 5.86 -2.94 -16.95
N ASN A 198 6.23 -4.17 -17.29
CA ASN A 198 5.30 -5.16 -17.81
C ASN A 198 4.92 -6.16 -16.71
N VAL A 199 3.82 -5.90 -16.05
CA VAL A 199 3.28 -6.75 -14.98
C VAL A 199 2.83 -8.09 -15.55
N ILE A 200 3.31 -9.20 -14.96
CA ILE A 200 2.88 -10.56 -15.31
C ILE A 200 1.88 -11.13 -14.31
N TRP A 201 2.02 -10.82 -13.04
CA TRP A 201 1.07 -11.10 -11.96
C TRP A 201 1.41 -10.27 -10.72
N THR A 202 0.53 -10.23 -9.75
CA THR A 202 0.80 -9.67 -8.43
C THR A 202 0.48 -10.70 -7.35
N GLY A 203 1.06 -10.56 -6.17
CA GLY A 203 0.86 -11.55 -5.13
C GLY A 203 0.97 -10.99 -3.73
N ILE A 204 0.68 -11.85 -2.75
CA ILE A 204 0.75 -11.52 -1.35
C ILE A 204 1.77 -12.43 -0.66
N TRP A 205 2.66 -11.80 0.10
CA TRP A 205 3.60 -12.45 1.00
C TRP A 205 3.23 -12.14 2.44
N ALA A 206 3.42 -13.09 3.33
CA ALA A 206 3.14 -12.94 4.75
C ALA A 206 4.41 -13.07 5.58
N SER A 207 4.52 -12.27 6.63
CA SER A 207 5.58 -12.34 7.63
C SER A 207 4.95 -12.53 9.02
N PRO A 208 5.20 -13.66 9.69
CA PRO A 208 4.75 -13.89 11.06
C PRO A 208 5.76 -13.40 12.13
N ASP A 209 6.91 -12.87 11.70
CA ASP A 209 8.09 -12.56 12.52
C ASP A 209 8.51 -11.09 12.44
N ASN A 210 7.52 -10.19 12.33
CA ASN A 210 7.69 -8.74 12.36
C ASN A 210 8.50 -8.19 11.17
N GLY A 211 8.33 -8.76 9.99
CA GLY A 211 8.99 -8.32 8.76
C GLY A 211 10.39 -8.86 8.55
N ALA A 212 10.88 -9.76 9.43
CA ALA A 212 12.21 -10.34 9.28
C ALA A 212 12.29 -11.32 8.11
N THR A 213 11.27 -12.16 7.92
CA THR A 213 11.17 -13.06 6.76
C THR A 213 9.78 -12.99 6.13
N TRP A 214 9.71 -13.30 4.83
CA TRP A 214 8.50 -13.20 4.03
C TRP A 214 8.29 -14.47 3.21
N GLN A 215 7.05 -14.98 3.23
CA GLN A 215 6.68 -16.19 2.50
C GLN A 215 5.48 -15.92 1.60
N GLU A 216 5.55 -16.35 0.34
CA GLU A 216 4.43 -16.29 -0.59
C GLU A 216 3.25 -17.10 -0.07
N MET A 217 2.05 -16.52 -0.13
CA MET A 217 0.83 -17.19 0.35
C MET A 217 0.26 -18.21 -0.66
N GLY A 218 0.96 -18.43 -1.77
CA GLY A 218 0.67 -19.45 -2.76
C GLY A 218 -0.33 -19.05 -3.84
N ALA A 219 -0.72 -20.00 -4.67
CA ALA A 219 -1.46 -19.77 -5.91
C ALA A 219 -2.81 -19.06 -5.74
N LYS A 220 -3.48 -19.20 -4.60
CA LYS A 220 -4.73 -18.49 -4.32
C LYS A 220 -4.53 -17.00 -4.04
N ALA A 221 -3.35 -16.63 -3.60
CA ALA A 221 -2.94 -15.23 -3.36
C ALA A 221 -2.19 -14.63 -4.55
N THR A 222 -2.24 -15.27 -5.71
CA THR A 222 -1.62 -14.82 -6.96
C THR A 222 -2.71 -14.24 -7.88
N PHE A 223 -2.59 -12.96 -8.20
CA PHE A 223 -3.59 -12.20 -8.96
C PHE A 223 -3.11 -11.99 -10.39
N PRO A 224 -3.87 -12.43 -11.41
CA PRO A 224 -3.50 -12.18 -12.81
C PRO A 224 -3.35 -10.69 -13.10
N ALA A 225 -2.35 -10.31 -13.89
CA ALA A 225 -2.15 -8.90 -14.30
C ALA A 225 -3.38 -8.29 -15.00
N SER A 226 -4.20 -9.12 -15.65
CA SER A 226 -5.44 -8.70 -16.31
C SER A 226 -6.64 -8.57 -15.37
N MET A 227 -6.52 -8.91 -14.10
CA MET A 227 -7.61 -8.85 -13.14
C MET A 227 -8.23 -7.45 -13.09
N ASN A 228 -9.56 -7.39 -13.10
CA ASN A 228 -10.32 -6.13 -13.17
C ASN A 228 -9.81 -5.20 -14.31
N ASN A 229 -9.53 -5.75 -15.48
CA ASN A 229 -8.99 -5.00 -16.64
C ASN A 229 -7.66 -4.26 -16.34
N GLY A 230 -6.80 -4.85 -15.52
CA GLY A 230 -5.52 -4.29 -15.13
C GLY A 230 -5.58 -3.21 -14.04
N TYR A 231 -6.74 -3.02 -13.40
CA TYR A 231 -6.86 -2.13 -12.24
C TYR A 231 -6.35 -2.75 -10.94
N ALA A 232 -6.14 -4.06 -10.87
CA ALA A 232 -5.73 -4.74 -9.65
C ALA A 232 -4.21 -4.97 -9.59
N GLN A 233 -3.39 -3.98 -9.99
CA GLN A 233 -1.95 -4.14 -10.08
C GLN A 233 -1.18 -3.40 -8.98
N LEU A 234 -1.41 -2.09 -8.80
CA LEU A 234 -0.89 -1.31 -7.68
C LEU A 234 -1.93 -1.24 -6.59
N TRP A 235 -1.59 -1.63 -5.37
CA TRP A 235 -2.51 -1.67 -4.23
C TRP A 235 -2.09 -0.71 -3.14
N SER A 236 -3.09 -0.28 -2.36
CA SER A 236 -2.92 0.07 -0.96
C SER A 236 -4.11 -0.45 -0.17
N TRP A 237 -3.87 -0.82 1.07
CA TRP A 237 -4.85 -1.47 1.92
C TRP A 237 -4.72 -1.07 3.38
N ASP A 238 -5.84 -1.10 4.08
CA ASP A 238 -5.83 -0.98 5.53
C ASP A 238 -7.00 -1.75 6.15
N TYR A 239 -6.85 -2.08 7.42
CA TYR A 239 -7.83 -2.84 8.19
C TYR A 239 -8.72 -1.90 8.99
N ASP A 240 -10.03 -2.05 8.84
CA ASP A 240 -11.00 -1.38 9.68
C ASP A 240 -11.37 -2.25 10.89
N PRO A 241 -10.92 -1.92 12.11
CA PRO A 241 -11.27 -2.66 13.30
C PRO A 241 -12.74 -2.51 13.70
N ASP A 242 -13.46 -1.52 13.17
CA ASP A 242 -14.85 -1.26 13.55
C ASP A 242 -15.84 -2.18 12.82
N ASP A 243 -15.58 -2.50 11.55
CA ASP A 243 -16.40 -3.43 10.78
C ASP A 243 -15.72 -4.77 10.48
N GLY A 244 -14.40 -4.85 10.67
CA GLY A 244 -13.62 -6.07 10.53
C GLY A 244 -13.21 -6.40 9.10
N TRP A 245 -13.30 -5.46 8.17
CA TRP A 245 -12.85 -5.64 6.79
C TRP A 245 -11.45 -5.07 6.56
N VAL A 246 -10.72 -5.69 5.67
CA VAL A 246 -9.56 -5.10 5.00
C VAL A 246 -10.07 -4.47 3.71
N TYR A 247 -9.92 -3.16 3.61
CA TYR A 247 -10.23 -2.40 2.41
C TYR A 247 -9.00 -2.29 1.51
N VAL A 248 -9.21 -2.48 0.21
CA VAL A 248 -8.15 -2.51 -0.80
C VAL A 248 -8.51 -1.55 -1.92
N VAL A 249 -7.75 -0.48 -2.06
CA VAL A 249 -7.78 0.37 -3.25
C VAL A 249 -6.71 -0.07 -4.23
N SER A 250 -6.98 0.03 -5.51
CA SER A 250 -5.99 -0.36 -6.52
C SER A 250 -6.16 0.37 -7.85
N THR A 251 -5.06 0.41 -8.61
CA THR A 251 -4.99 1.02 -9.94
C THR A 251 -4.06 0.24 -10.87
N GLY A 252 -3.88 0.71 -12.11
CA GLY A 252 -2.93 0.11 -13.07
C GLY A 252 -1.49 0.53 -12.80
N PHE A 253 -0.54 -0.37 -12.98
CA PHE A 253 0.90 -0.12 -12.81
C PHE A 253 1.43 0.98 -13.74
N GLN A 254 0.83 1.15 -14.93
CA GLN A 254 1.24 2.16 -15.90
C GLN A 254 0.82 3.59 -15.54
N ARG A 255 0.18 3.77 -14.37
CA ARG A 255 -0.27 5.09 -13.87
C ARG A 255 -1.26 5.79 -14.81
N ASP A 256 -2.05 5.01 -15.52
CA ASP A 256 -2.98 5.44 -16.59
C ASP A 256 -4.46 5.25 -16.26
N LYS A 257 -4.75 4.83 -15.02
CA LYS A 257 -6.11 4.45 -14.59
C LYS A 257 -6.55 5.20 -13.32
N GLY A 258 -7.87 5.28 -13.13
CA GLY A 258 -8.48 5.66 -11.86
C GLY A 258 -8.32 4.59 -10.79
N ILE A 259 -8.93 4.79 -9.64
CA ILE A 259 -8.88 3.87 -8.49
C ILE A 259 -10.14 3.02 -8.47
N ILE A 260 -10.02 1.71 -8.19
CA ILE A 260 -11.11 0.81 -7.81
C ILE A 260 -11.00 0.42 -6.34
N LEU A 261 -12.12 0.02 -5.74
CA LEU A 261 -12.21 -0.40 -4.35
C LEU A 261 -12.69 -1.85 -4.26
N ARG A 262 -12.04 -2.62 -3.40
CA ARG A 262 -12.42 -3.99 -3.01
C ARG A 262 -12.30 -4.12 -1.50
N ARG A 263 -12.83 -5.20 -0.94
CA ARG A 263 -12.61 -5.58 0.46
C ARG A 263 -12.50 -7.08 0.62
N VAL A 264 -11.85 -7.50 1.68
CA VAL A 264 -11.69 -8.93 2.03
C VAL A 264 -11.69 -9.08 3.56
N LEU A 265 -12.08 -10.23 4.06
CA LEU A 265 -11.92 -10.53 5.50
C LEU A 265 -10.47 -10.91 5.80
N PRO A 266 -9.95 -10.60 7.01
CA PRO A 266 -8.59 -10.95 7.41
C PRO A 266 -8.21 -12.42 7.19
N ASP A 267 -9.11 -13.35 7.49
CA ASP A 267 -8.88 -14.79 7.31
C ASP A 267 -8.78 -15.21 5.84
N ASP A 268 -9.28 -14.38 4.93
CA ASP A 268 -9.39 -14.65 3.50
C ASP A 268 -8.39 -13.84 2.65
N ILE A 269 -7.47 -13.07 3.27
CA ILE A 269 -6.47 -12.23 2.55
C ILE A 269 -5.73 -13.04 1.47
N GLY A 270 -5.39 -14.30 1.75
CA GLY A 270 -4.67 -15.18 0.84
C GLY A 270 -5.53 -15.88 -0.22
N ASP A 271 -6.79 -15.49 -0.43
CA ASP A 271 -7.66 -16.07 -1.45
C ASP A 271 -8.30 -15.02 -2.34
N MET A 272 -7.77 -14.86 -3.56
CA MET A 272 -8.24 -13.84 -4.53
C MET A 272 -9.72 -13.94 -4.87
N THR A 273 -10.35 -15.11 -4.68
CA THR A 273 -11.78 -15.34 -4.96
C THR A 273 -12.70 -14.76 -3.89
N LYS A 274 -12.14 -14.31 -2.76
CA LYS A 274 -12.87 -13.76 -1.61
C LYS A 274 -12.94 -12.23 -1.60
N TYR A 275 -12.29 -11.59 -2.55
CA TYR A 275 -12.29 -10.13 -2.65
C TYR A 275 -13.58 -9.64 -3.28
N SER A 276 -14.40 -8.95 -2.47
CA SER A 276 -15.66 -8.33 -2.91
C SER A 276 -15.39 -6.95 -3.51
N GLY A 277 -15.88 -6.69 -4.71
CA GLY A 277 -15.74 -5.41 -5.41
C GLY A 277 -16.83 -4.41 -5.02
N TRP A 278 -16.47 -3.12 -4.94
CA TRP A 278 -17.38 -2.00 -4.86
C TRP A 278 -17.65 -1.45 -6.25
N GLY A 279 -18.85 -1.62 -6.76
CA GLY A 279 -19.15 -1.32 -8.15
C GLY A 279 -20.52 -0.72 -8.39
N TRP A 280 -20.65 0.01 -9.50
CA TRP A 280 -21.89 0.59 -9.95
C TRP A 280 -22.63 -0.38 -10.88
N ALA A 281 -23.77 -0.87 -10.42
CA ALA A 281 -24.70 -1.68 -11.21
C ALA A 281 -26.13 -1.38 -10.81
N ASN A 282 -27.09 -1.59 -11.72
CA ASN A 282 -28.52 -1.38 -11.46
C ASN A 282 -28.84 0.01 -10.87
N ASN A 283 -28.13 1.06 -11.33
CA ASN A 283 -28.23 2.45 -10.87
C ASN A 283 -27.90 2.69 -9.37
N GLN A 284 -27.07 1.84 -8.79
CA GLN A 284 -26.60 2.01 -7.42
C GLN A 284 -25.17 1.47 -7.24
N TRP A 285 -24.47 1.99 -6.27
CA TRP A 285 -23.23 1.42 -5.76
C TRP A 285 -23.55 0.29 -4.78
N ALA A 286 -22.89 -0.85 -4.93
CA ALA A 286 -23.01 -1.96 -3.99
C ALA A 286 -21.74 -2.83 -3.96
N TRP A 287 -21.54 -3.51 -2.84
CA TRP A 287 -20.59 -4.60 -2.73
C TRP A 287 -21.05 -5.80 -3.56
N ASP A 288 -20.09 -6.67 -3.91
CA ASP A 288 -20.27 -7.87 -4.73
C ASP A 288 -20.59 -7.59 -6.21
N ASN A 289 -20.51 -6.35 -6.63
CA ASN A 289 -20.47 -5.96 -8.04
C ASN A 289 -19.02 -5.98 -8.57
N ASP A 290 -18.87 -6.10 -9.89
CA ASP A 290 -17.59 -5.83 -10.53
C ASP A 290 -17.12 -4.42 -10.15
N PRO A 291 -15.89 -4.25 -9.65
CA PRO A 291 -15.44 -2.95 -9.16
C PRO A 291 -15.42 -1.93 -10.29
N THR A 292 -15.98 -0.77 -10.01
CA THR A 292 -16.01 0.38 -10.92
C THR A 292 -15.09 1.47 -10.38
N PRO A 293 -14.39 2.26 -11.23
CA PRO A 293 -13.58 3.37 -10.75
C PRO A 293 -14.35 4.31 -9.84
N ILE A 294 -13.81 4.55 -8.65
CA ILE A 294 -14.40 5.42 -7.62
C ILE A 294 -13.92 6.87 -7.70
N THR A 295 -12.89 7.14 -8.54
CA THR A 295 -12.35 8.49 -8.77
C THR A 295 -12.85 9.07 -10.10
N PRO A 296 -12.85 10.41 -10.25
CA PRO A 296 -13.16 11.07 -11.52
C PRO A 296 -12.35 10.53 -12.68
N PRO A 297 -12.91 10.42 -13.90
CA PRO A 297 -12.21 9.85 -15.07
C PRO A 297 -11.04 10.71 -15.57
N THR A 298 -10.92 11.94 -15.09
CA THR A 298 -9.80 12.85 -15.35
C THR A 298 -8.59 12.56 -14.45
N GLU A 299 -8.76 11.75 -13.43
CA GLU A 299 -7.70 11.38 -12.49
C GLU A 299 -7.10 10.04 -12.89
N THR A 300 -5.79 10.03 -13.10
CA THR A 300 -4.99 8.82 -13.24
C THR A 300 -3.96 8.75 -12.13
N TRP A 301 -3.79 7.55 -11.56
CA TRP A 301 -3.07 7.34 -10.33
C TRP A 301 -1.93 6.33 -10.52
N GLY A 302 -0.85 6.56 -9.80
CA GLY A 302 0.25 5.62 -9.63
C GLY A 302 0.24 4.97 -8.24
N GLU A 303 1.33 5.08 -7.51
CA GLU A 303 1.49 4.54 -6.17
C GLU A 303 0.41 5.10 -5.23
N LEU A 304 -0.29 4.21 -4.54
CA LEU A 304 -1.44 4.55 -3.71
C LEU A 304 -1.12 4.43 -2.21
N THR A 305 -1.87 5.17 -1.43
CA THR A 305 -1.96 5.03 0.02
C THR A 305 -3.43 5.08 0.46
N LEU A 306 -3.81 4.13 1.31
CA LEU A 306 -5.08 4.09 2.03
C LEU A 306 -4.74 3.85 3.49
N ARG A 307 -5.07 4.79 4.37
CA ARG A 307 -4.78 4.66 5.80
C ARG A 307 -5.97 5.12 6.63
N ARG A 308 -6.34 4.29 7.58
CA ARG A 308 -7.30 4.63 8.61
C ARG A 308 -6.57 5.24 9.79
N LEU A 309 -6.94 6.46 10.14
CA LEU A 309 -6.39 7.15 11.30
C LEU A 309 -7.07 6.68 12.59
N ASP A 310 -6.43 6.94 13.73
CA ASP A 310 -6.98 6.59 15.06
C ASP A 310 -8.35 7.24 15.33
N THR A 311 -8.63 8.38 14.70
CA THR A 311 -9.93 9.07 14.76
C THR A 311 -11.05 8.34 14.03
N GLY A 312 -10.73 7.37 13.18
CA GLY A 312 -11.68 6.69 12.29
C GLY A 312 -11.79 7.31 10.90
N THR A 313 -11.20 8.50 10.69
CA THR A 313 -11.09 9.12 9.36
C THR A 313 -10.08 8.37 8.50
N TRP A 314 -10.31 8.34 7.20
CA TRP A 314 -9.42 7.72 6.23
C TRP A 314 -8.69 8.77 5.40
N ILE A 315 -7.44 8.46 5.07
CA ILE A 315 -6.69 9.18 4.02
C ILE A 315 -6.57 8.25 2.83
N LEU A 316 -7.00 8.71 1.65
CA LEU A 316 -6.85 8.03 0.38
C LEU A 316 -6.17 8.94 -0.62
N GLY A 317 -5.12 8.46 -1.27
CA GLY A 317 -4.39 9.23 -2.28
C GLY A 317 -3.10 8.55 -2.70
N GLY A 318 -2.08 9.34 -3.01
CA GLY A 318 -0.77 8.93 -3.48
C GLY A 318 -0.29 9.74 -4.67
N PHE A 319 0.40 9.13 -5.63
CA PHE A 319 0.88 9.81 -6.82
C PHE A 319 -0.23 10.00 -7.85
N LEU A 320 -0.73 11.21 -7.99
CA LEU A 320 -1.67 11.63 -9.04
C LEU A 320 -0.87 11.92 -10.34
N SER A 321 -0.80 10.96 -11.23
CA SER A 321 0.00 11.10 -12.46
C SER A 321 -0.57 12.15 -13.42
N SER A 322 -1.90 12.28 -13.51
CA SER A 322 -2.55 13.32 -14.32
C SER A 322 -2.32 14.75 -13.81
N GLY A 323 -2.03 14.90 -12.52
CA GLY A 323 -1.74 16.20 -11.89
C GLY A 323 -0.27 16.43 -11.57
N TYR A 324 0.57 15.40 -11.78
CA TYR A 324 1.99 15.39 -11.41
C TYR A 324 2.23 15.91 -10.00
N ALA A 325 1.53 15.32 -9.03
CA ALA A 325 1.56 15.71 -7.63
C ALA A 325 1.29 14.52 -6.71
N LEU A 326 1.65 14.65 -5.45
CA LEU A 326 1.09 13.81 -4.40
C LEU A 326 -0.23 14.41 -3.94
N ALA A 327 -1.29 13.65 -4.05
CA ALA A 327 -2.64 14.15 -3.86
C ALA A 327 -3.45 13.23 -2.94
N TYR A 328 -4.26 13.82 -2.06
CA TYR A 328 -4.97 13.09 -1.03
C TYR A 328 -6.39 13.63 -0.82
N ARG A 329 -7.26 12.74 -0.38
CA ARG A 329 -8.58 13.05 0.17
C ARG A 329 -8.69 12.52 1.59
N THR A 330 -9.36 13.27 2.45
CA THR A 330 -9.83 12.80 3.75
C THR A 330 -11.28 12.39 3.60
N ILE A 331 -11.63 11.21 4.06
CA ILE A 331 -12.95 10.59 3.88
C ILE A 331 -13.37 9.86 5.16
N ASP A 332 -14.66 9.75 5.39
CA ASP A 332 -15.25 9.05 6.55
C ASP A 332 -15.34 7.53 6.34
N SER A 333 -15.30 7.09 5.09
CA SER A 333 -15.40 5.68 4.72
C SER A 333 -14.68 5.43 3.39
N PRO A 334 -14.08 4.26 3.15
CA PRO A 334 -13.54 3.89 1.84
C PRO A 334 -14.59 3.91 0.70
N THR A 335 -15.88 3.88 1.04
CA THR A 335 -16.99 3.97 0.08
C THR A 335 -17.53 5.39 -0.11
N ALA A 336 -16.86 6.42 0.43
CA ALA A 336 -17.24 7.82 0.26
C ALA A 336 -17.26 8.25 -1.22
N ASP A 337 -18.05 9.28 -1.51
CA ASP A 337 -18.12 9.87 -2.85
C ASP A 337 -16.87 10.69 -3.17
N LEU A 338 -15.90 10.08 -3.85
CA LEU A 338 -14.65 10.74 -4.21
C LEU A 338 -14.78 11.73 -5.37
N TYR A 339 -15.89 11.74 -6.08
CA TYR A 339 -16.15 12.72 -7.15
C TYR A 339 -16.36 14.13 -6.57
N ASN A 340 -16.89 14.20 -5.35
CA ASN A 340 -17.18 15.45 -4.65
C ASN A 340 -16.24 15.72 -3.47
N ALA A 341 -15.44 14.76 -3.04
CA ALA A 341 -14.47 14.94 -1.97
C ALA A 341 -13.31 15.84 -2.42
N GLN A 342 -12.95 16.81 -1.59
CA GLN A 342 -11.88 17.78 -1.90
C GLN A 342 -10.53 17.06 -2.05
N LEU A 343 -9.87 17.30 -3.18
CA LEU A 343 -8.50 16.83 -3.43
C LEU A 343 -7.50 17.87 -2.92
N GLN A 344 -6.53 17.45 -2.13
CA GLN A 344 -5.45 18.27 -1.57
C GLN A 344 -4.12 17.81 -2.15
N THR A 345 -3.27 18.74 -2.58
CA THR A 345 -1.98 18.46 -3.26
C THR A 345 -0.81 19.09 -2.49
N PRO A 346 -0.42 18.51 -1.35
CA PRO A 346 0.60 19.12 -0.48
C PRO A 346 2.02 19.09 -1.03
N VAL A 347 2.33 18.20 -1.99
CA VAL A 347 3.65 18.11 -2.65
C VAL A 347 3.42 18.05 -4.15
N VAL A 348 4.12 18.87 -4.90
CA VAL A 348 3.93 18.98 -6.36
C VAL A 348 5.20 18.61 -7.12
N GLY A 349 4.99 18.03 -8.30
CA GLY A 349 6.08 17.71 -9.23
C GLY A 349 6.60 18.95 -9.94
N THR A 350 7.91 18.97 -10.21
CA THR A 350 8.53 20.06 -10.93
C THR A 350 9.69 19.58 -11.81
N THR A 351 10.41 20.47 -12.46
CA THR A 351 11.67 20.20 -13.16
C THR A 351 12.86 20.29 -12.23
N TRP A 352 14.02 19.75 -12.63
CA TRP A 352 15.23 19.79 -11.81
C TRP A 352 15.70 21.23 -11.53
N ASP A 353 15.59 22.13 -12.50
CA ASP A 353 15.99 23.55 -12.36
C ASP A 353 15.06 24.34 -11.44
N ALA A 354 13.82 23.88 -11.26
CA ALA A 354 12.82 24.52 -10.42
C ALA A 354 12.56 23.76 -9.11
N GLN A 355 13.39 22.75 -8.78
CA GLN A 355 13.22 22.01 -7.55
C GLN A 355 13.40 22.90 -6.33
N ASP A 356 12.43 22.87 -5.43
CA ASP A 356 12.47 23.57 -4.15
C ASP A 356 11.82 22.70 -3.06
N LEU A 357 12.66 21.89 -2.41
CA LEU A 357 12.19 20.96 -1.37
C LEU A 357 11.58 21.69 -0.17
N ALA A 358 12.06 22.92 0.14
CA ALA A 358 11.52 23.71 1.23
C ALA A 358 10.08 24.18 0.98
N ASN A 359 9.71 24.33 -0.30
CA ASN A 359 8.36 24.66 -0.74
C ASN A 359 7.61 23.46 -1.33
N ASN A 360 8.03 22.23 -0.99
CA ASN A 360 7.40 20.97 -1.41
C ASN A 360 7.31 20.78 -2.93
N GLN A 361 8.29 21.32 -3.67
CA GLN A 361 8.42 21.15 -5.12
C GLN A 361 9.54 20.14 -5.41
N VAL A 362 9.18 18.97 -5.94
CA VAL A 362 10.08 17.83 -6.09
C VAL A 362 10.18 17.42 -7.56
N ALA A 363 11.38 17.40 -8.12
CA ALA A 363 11.61 16.91 -9.48
C ALA A 363 11.48 15.39 -9.53
N GLN A 364 10.83 14.88 -10.58
CA GLN A 364 10.65 13.44 -10.84
C GLN A 364 10.16 12.65 -9.62
N LEU A 365 9.18 13.24 -8.88
CA LEU A 365 8.58 12.62 -7.70
C LEU A 365 7.63 11.49 -8.07
N TYR A 366 7.47 10.55 -7.13
CA TYR A 366 6.42 9.52 -7.08
C TYR A 366 6.32 8.93 -5.67
N GLY A 367 5.52 7.87 -5.47
CA GLY A 367 5.27 7.32 -4.14
C GLY A 367 4.20 8.13 -3.40
N GLY A 368 4.53 8.65 -2.23
CA GLY A 368 3.61 9.45 -1.42
C GLY A 368 2.83 8.61 -0.42
N TYR A 369 3.51 7.64 0.21
CA TYR A 369 2.88 6.77 1.20
C TYR A 369 2.73 7.48 2.54
N VAL A 370 1.54 7.43 3.11
CA VAL A 370 1.26 7.98 4.44
C VAL A 370 1.92 7.12 5.51
N LEU A 371 2.68 7.77 6.38
CA LEU A 371 3.39 7.13 7.50
C LEU A 371 2.47 6.81 8.67
N PRO A 372 2.81 5.76 9.45
CA PRO A 372 2.18 5.52 10.74
C PRO A 372 2.29 6.75 11.67
N GLY A 373 1.29 6.92 12.53
CA GLY A 373 1.21 8.07 13.46
C GLY A 373 0.75 9.38 12.82
N SER A 374 0.32 9.34 11.55
CA SER A 374 -0.27 10.49 10.87
C SER A 374 -1.60 10.89 11.50
N GLN A 375 -1.82 12.21 11.57
CA GLN A 375 -3.04 12.82 12.10
C GLN A 375 -3.44 13.99 11.22
N LEU A 376 -4.73 14.28 11.15
CA LEU A 376 -5.20 15.50 10.50
C LEU A 376 -5.01 16.67 11.45
N ASP A 377 -5.04 17.90 10.90
CA ASP A 377 -4.92 19.17 11.58
C ASP A 377 -3.50 19.58 12.04
N THR A 378 -3.46 20.67 12.83
CA THR A 378 -2.26 21.39 13.23
C THR A 378 -1.42 20.69 14.31
N GLN A 379 -1.90 19.65 14.97
CA GLN A 379 -1.20 19.05 16.12
C GLN A 379 -0.26 17.92 15.76
N GLY A 380 -0.52 17.18 14.68
CA GLY A 380 0.26 16.01 14.31
C GLY A 380 0.83 16.07 12.90
N GLY A 381 0.03 16.54 11.95
CA GLY A 381 0.35 16.52 10.54
C GLY A 381 0.37 15.10 9.95
N VAL A 382 0.60 15.00 8.66
CA VAL A 382 0.68 13.77 7.90
C VAL A 382 2.11 13.56 7.42
N GLY A 383 2.72 12.47 7.83
CA GLY A 383 4.03 12.05 7.35
C GLY A 383 3.93 11.36 6.00
N LEU A 384 4.84 11.66 5.09
CA LEU A 384 4.87 11.07 3.75
C LEU A 384 6.25 10.50 3.45
N MET A 385 6.25 9.31 2.80
CA MET A 385 7.40 8.73 2.12
C MET A 385 7.34 9.12 0.65
N VAL A 386 8.30 9.91 0.20
CA VAL A 386 8.33 10.48 -1.15
C VAL A 386 9.55 9.96 -1.90
N SER A 387 9.33 9.35 -3.05
CA SER A 387 10.41 8.85 -3.91
C SER A 387 10.81 9.89 -4.95
N GLN A 388 12.09 9.88 -5.31
CA GLN A 388 12.66 10.69 -6.36
C GLN A 388 13.67 9.89 -7.16
N TRP A 389 13.57 9.97 -8.48
CA TRP A 389 14.53 9.32 -9.38
C TRP A 389 14.91 10.23 -10.54
N ASP A 390 16.20 10.61 -10.62
CA ASP A 390 16.72 11.20 -11.84
C ASP A 390 16.98 10.11 -12.89
N THR A 391 16.05 10.00 -13.82
CA THR A 391 16.11 8.99 -14.88
C THR A 391 17.20 9.26 -15.93
N ALA A 392 17.78 10.46 -15.97
CA ALA A 392 18.83 10.83 -16.91
C ALA A 392 20.21 10.39 -16.42
N THR A 393 20.48 10.53 -15.12
CA THR A 393 21.79 10.25 -14.52
C THR A 393 21.80 8.99 -13.64
N GLY A 394 20.62 8.51 -13.21
CA GLY A 394 20.45 7.40 -12.27
C GLY A 394 20.64 7.80 -10.80
N TRP A 395 20.96 9.06 -10.50
CA TRP A 395 21.06 9.64 -9.16
C TRP A 395 20.60 11.11 -9.18
N PRO A 396 19.81 11.58 -8.16
CA PRO A 396 19.30 10.80 -7.02
C PRO A 396 18.31 9.70 -7.40
N TYR A 397 18.36 8.58 -6.68
CA TYR A 397 17.36 7.54 -6.60
C TYR A 397 17.20 7.21 -5.14
N ARG A 398 16.19 7.83 -4.49
CA ARG A 398 16.12 7.91 -3.04
C ARG A 398 14.68 8.03 -2.54
N THR A 399 14.50 7.74 -1.25
CA THR A 399 13.27 8.02 -0.51
C THR A 399 13.51 9.13 0.50
N MET A 400 12.56 10.05 0.57
CA MET A 400 12.57 11.23 1.44
C MET A 400 11.38 11.19 2.39
N GLN A 401 11.53 11.76 3.57
CA GLN A 401 10.44 12.02 4.50
C GLN A 401 9.98 13.47 4.38
N PHE A 402 8.67 13.64 4.26
CA PHE A 402 7.98 14.93 4.37
C PHE A 402 6.99 14.89 5.52
N LYS A 403 6.67 16.05 6.05
CA LYS A 403 5.55 16.29 6.97
C LYS A 403 4.68 17.39 6.40
N VAL A 404 3.40 17.12 6.22
CA VAL A 404 2.45 18.05 5.59
C VAL A 404 1.16 18.14 6.41
N THR A 405 0.40 19.19 6.21
CA THR A 405 -0.95 19.34 6.77
C THR A 405 -1.98 18.93 5.74
N LEU A 406 -2.92 18.07 6.14
CA LEU A 406 -4.15 17.80 5.41
C LEU A 406 -5.33 18.27 6.26
N THR A 407 -6.22 19.03 5.63
CA THR A 407 -7.46 19.48 6.27
C THR A 407 -8.47 18.35 6.31
N ASP A 408 -9.16 18.19 7.43
CA ASP A 408 -10.31 17.30 7.50
C ASP A 408 -11.49 17.90 6.72
N THR A 409 -11.85 17.25 5.62
CA THR A 409 -12.96 17.67 4.75
C THR A 409 -14.15 16.68 4.80
N THR A 410 -14.15 15.74 5.73
CA THR A 410 -15.19 14.70 5.83
C THR A 410 -16.59 15.31 6.06
N ALA A 411 -16.69 16.38 6.83
CA ALA A 411 -17.97 17.06 7.10
C ALA A 411 -18.64 17.65 5.85
N THR A 412 -17.86 17.92 4.79
CA THR A 412 -18.38 18.48 3.53
C THR A 412 -18.80 17.40 2.54
N SER A 413 -18.30 16.18 2.69
CA SER A 413 -18.63 15.03 1.83
C SER A 413 -19.94 14.34 2.21
N ASN A 414 -20.36 14.45 3.47
CA ASN A 414 -21.58 13.81 3.99
C ASN A 414 -22.92 14.37 3.47
N GLY A 415 -22.91 15.43 2.66
CA GLY A 415 -24.11 16.05 2.08
C GLY A 415 -24.37 15.76 0.61
N ALA A 416 -23.46 15.08 -0.07
CA ALA A 416 -23.56 14.85 -1.50
C ALA A 416 -24.20 13.49 -1.80
N GLN A 417 -25.29 13.48 -2.55
CA GLN A 417 -25.79 12.26 -3.18
C GLN A 417 -24.74 11.73 -4.18
N PRO A 418 -24.59 10.39 -4.31
CA PRO A 418 -23.64 9.81 -5.25
C PRO A 418 -23.77 10.45 -6.62
N ALA A 419 -22.66 10.89 -7.15
CA ALA A 419 -22.61 11.49 -8.48
C ALA A 419 -23.16 10.53 -9.54
N THR A 420 -23.84 11.08 -10.51
CA THR A 420 -24.37 10.39 -11.66
C THR A 420 -23.35 9.45 -12.29
N LYS A 421 -23.83 8.26 -12.67
CA LYS A 421 -23.18 7.18 -13.43
C LYS A 421 -21.80 7.52 -13.98
N PRO A 422 -20.74 6.83 -13.58
CA PRO A 422 -19.41 7.02 -14.17
C PRO A 422 -19.50 6.86 -15.69
N ALA A 423 -18.84 7.74 -16.42
CA ALA A 423 -18.79 7.68 -17.87
C ALA A 423 -18.29 6.30 -18.29
N ARG A 424 -19.08 5.59 -19.10
CA ARG A 424 -18.72 4.27 -19.60
C ARG A 424 -17.37 4.38 -20.29
N ALA A 425 -16.34 3.72 -19.76
CA ALA A 425 -15.04 3.67 -20.40
C ALA A 425 -15.23 3.33 -21.87
N ALA A 426 -14.81 4.22 -22.76
CA ALA A 426 -14.93 4.01 -24.19
C ALA A 426 -14.17 2.73 -24.53
N ARG A 427 -14.87 1.73 -25.09
CA ARG A 427 -14.19 0.51 -25.57
C ARG A 427 -13.10 0.97 -26.53
N PRO A 428 -11.85 0.50 -26.39
CA PRO A 428 -10.80 0.80 -27.34
C PRO A 428 -11.32 0.44 -28.74
N ARG A 429 -11.33 1.40 -29.63
CA ARG A 429 -11.69 1.16 -31.04
C ARG A 429 -10.58 0.28 -31.61
N VAL A 430 -10.85 -1.00 -31.77
CA VAL A 430 -9.95 -1.91 -32.50
C VAL A 430 -9.85 -1.37 -33.92
N THR A 431 -8.82 -0.59 -34.19
CA THR A 431 -8.42 -0.22 -35.54
C THR A 431 -7.92 -1.48 -36.22
N ARG A 432 -8.77 -2.05 -37.07
CA ARG A 432 -8.34 -3.13 -37.95
C ARG A 432 -7.18 -2.59 -38.78
N GLN A 433 -5.98 -3.12 -38.55
CA GLN A 433 -4.86 -2.91 -39.46
C GLN A 433 -5.25 -3.37 -40.85
N PRO A 434 -4.97 -2.59 -41.91
CA PRO A 434 -5.23 -3.01 -43.28
C PRO A 434 -4.41 -4.27 -43.56
N ARG A 435 -5.08 -5.32 -44.05
CA ARG A 435 -4.44 -6.56 -44.48
C ARG A 435 -3.34 -6.21 -45.47
N ARG A 436 -2.08 -6.52 -45.13
CA ARG A 436 -0.98 -6.52 -46.10
C ARG A 436 -1.37 -7.49 -47.23
N LYS A 437 -1.44 -6.96 -48.47
CA LYS A 437 -1.59 -7.78 -49.68
C LYS A 437 -0.36 -8.69 -49.77
N ASP A 438 -0.60 -10.00 -49.88
CA ASP A 438 0.43 -11.01 -50.13
C ASP A 438 1.01 -10.79 -51.54
N PRO A 439 2.34 -10.57 -51.73
CA PRO A 439 2.96 -10.35 -53.03
C PRO A 439 3.08 -11.60 -53.91
N ARG A 440 2.56 -12.75 -53.49
CA ARG A 440 2.73 -14.04 -54.20
C ARG A 440 1.58 -14.48 -55.07
N ALA A 441 0.49 -13.72 -55.21
CA ALA A 441 -0.62 -14.04 -56.09
C ALA A 441 -0.44 -13.37 -57.49
N GLY A 442 0.50 -13.86 -58.29
CA GLY A 442 0.73 -13.31 -59.63
C GLY A 442 1.79 -14.02 -60.44
N ARG A 443 1.75 -15.34 -60.55
CA ARG A 443 2.42 -16.07 -61.66
C ARG A 443 1.73 -17.38 -61.92
N SER A 444 0.78 -17.38 -62.80
CA SER A 444 0.46 -18.54 -63.63
C SER A 444 -0.11 -18.07 -64.97
N LYS A 445 0.46 -18.61 -66.03
CA LYS A 445 0.07 -18.64 -67.45
C LYS A 445 0.71 -17.58 -68.32
N ARG A 446 1.87 -17.88 -68.84
CA ARG A 446 2.08 -18.33 -70.24
C ARG A 446 3.46 -18.94 -70.38
#